data_7a6e423c62d837788a68c226ea010a18
#
_entry.id   7a6e423c62d837788a68c226ea010a18
#
_cell.length_a   1.000
_cell.length_b   1.000
_cell.length_c   1.000
_cell.angle_alpha   90.00
_cell.angle_beta   90.00
_cell.angle_gamma   90.00
#
_symmetry.space_group_name_H-M   'P 1'
#
loop_
_entity.id
_entity.type
_entity.pdbx_description
1 polymer ?
#
loop_
_entity_poly.entity_id
_entity_poly.type
_entity_poly.pdbx_seq_one_letter_code
_entity_poly.pdbx_strand_id
1 'polypeptide(L)'
;IHPFSDGNGRVGRLLIPLYLLDKEILKKPCFYISNFFEKNRIDYYDSLSRVREKNDILTWILFFLNGVIVTAQDAKNKFHQVVQLVKEYENILNTSVKGSWENKSKILNAFYNEPILRVNQIIEKTNLSKATISNILKSFIENENLFEKKNDYNVEIKRKKQYNVKKCFDNLAKGIYNS
;
A
#
# COMPACT_ATOMS: atom_id res chain seq x y z
N ILE A 1 -5.06 27.55 14.97
CA ILE A 1 -5.39 27.01 16.31
C ILE A 1 -4.30 26.03 16.68
N HIS A 2 -3.70 26.20 17.85
CA HIS A 2 -2.65 25.32 18.37
C HIS A 2 -3.07 24.84 19.77
N PRO A 3 -3.93 23.78 19.84
CA PRO A 3 -4.45 23.28 21.12
C PRO A 3 -3.42 22.47 21.94
N PHE A 4 -2.33 22.04 21.31
CA PHE A 4 -1.29 21.22 21.96
C PHE A 4 0.01 21.99 22.12
N SER A 5 0.84 21.59 23.08
CA SER A 5 2.18 22.17 23.31
C SER A 5 3.13 21.87 22.13
N ASP A 6 2.97 20.70 21.47
CA ASP A 6 3.70 20.29 20.26
C ASP A 6 2.81 19.42 19.35
N GLY A 7 3.25 19.20 18.13
CA GLY A 7 2.59 18.31 17.18
C GLY A 7 1.35 18.88 16.47
N ASN A 8 1.00 20.16 16.68
CA ASN A 8 -0.19 20.77 16.07
C ASN A 8 -0.25 20.62 14.55
N GLY A 9 0.88 20.76 13.85
CA GLY A 9 0.96 20.57 12.40
C GLY A 9 0.70 19.13 11.98
N ARG A 10 1.14 18.14 12.75
CA ARG A 10 0.87 16.70 12.52
C ARG A 10 -0.62 16.42 12.70
N VAL A 11 -1.19 16.87 13.80
CA VAL A 11 -2.63 16.72 14.08
C VAL A 11 -3.47 17.40 12.98
N GLY A 12 -3.13 18.63 12.60
CA GLY A 12 -3.83 19.35 11.52
C GLY A 12 -3.82 18.60 10.20
N ARG A 13 -2.67 18.02 9.82
CA ARG A 13 -2.57 17.19 8.61
C ARG A 13 -3.35 15.87 8.71
N LEU A 14 -3.45 15.29 9.91
CA LEU A 14 -4.25 14.08 10.14
C LEU A 14 -5.75 14.36 10.05
N LEU A 15 -6.19 15.54 10.42
CA LEU A 15 -7.61 15.93 10.32
C LEU A 15 -8.11 15.97 8.86
N ILE A 16 -7.22 16.20 7.88
CA ILE A 16 -7.61 16.26 6.46
C ILE A 16 -8.21 14.91 5.98
N PRO A 17 -7.51 13.77 6.04
CA PRO A 17 -8.09 12.49 5.64
C PRO A 17 -9.27 12.08 6.52
N LEU A 18 -9.27 12.41 7.82
CA LEU A 18 -10.39 12.13 8.71
C LEU A 18 -11.64 12.91 8.30
N TYR A 19 -11.51 14.19 7.96
CA TYR A 19 -12.61 14.99 7.45
C TYR A 19 -13.16 14.45 6.12
N LEU A 20 -12.28 14.03 5.20
CA LEU A 20 -12.69 13.45 3.93
C LEU A 20 -13.42 12.10 4.10
N LEU A 21 -13.06 11.32 5.13
CA LEU A 21 -13.76 10.09 5.51
C LEU A 21 -15.13 10.39 6.14
N ASP A 22 -15.19 11.36 7.07
CA ASP A 22 -16.44 11.79 7.71
C ASP A 22 -17.46 12.31 6.70
N LYS A 23 -17.01 13.00 5.65
CA LYS A 23 -17.86 13.49 4.55
C LYS A 23 -18.09 12.44 3.45
N GLU A 24 -17.70 11.19 3.66
CA GLU A 24 -17.84 10.09 2.68
C GLU A 24 -17.20 10.35 1.30
N ILE A 25 -16.32 11.37 1.20
CA ILE A 25 -15.53 11.66 0.00
C ILE A 25 -14.49 10.54 -0.22
N LEU A 26 -13.95 10.03 0.88
CA LEU A 26 -13.10 8.84 0.89
C LEU A 26 -13.83 7.69 1.57
N LYS A 27 -13.80 6.52 0.95
CA LYS A 27 -14.33 5.28 1.54
C LYS A 27 -13.33 4.57 2.46
N LYS A 28 -12.04 4.86 2.32
CA LYS A 28 -10.93 4.26 3.09
C LYS A 28 -9.83 5.30 3.31
N PRO A 29 -9.05 5.20 4.41
CA PRO A 29 -7.98 6.13 4.74
C PRO A 29 -6.74 5.87 3.87
N CYS A 30 -6.83 6.13 2.56
CA CYS A 30 -5.74 5.91 1.60
C CYS A 30 -5.19 7.20 0.99
N PHE A 31 -5.43 8.35 1.64
CA PHE A 31 -5.03 9.67 1.16
C PHE A 31 -4.03 10.33 2.11
N TYR A 32 -2.78 10.50 1.66
CA TYR A 32 -1.66 11.00 2.48
C TYR A 32 -1.04 12.25 1.90
N ILE A 33 -1.67 13.40 2.12
CA ILE A 33 -1.21 14.69 1.62
C ILE A 33 0.08 15.16 2.31
N SER A 34 0.41 14.61 3.50
CA SER A 34 1.64 14.97 4.22
C SER A 34 2.90 14.75 3.39
N ASN A 35 2.92 13.73 2.55
CA ASN A 35 4.04 13.45 1.66
C ASN A 35 4.25 14.53 0.59
N PHE A 36 3.15 15.14 0.10
CA PHE A 36 3.20 16.29 -0.79
C PHE A 36 3.76 17.52 -0.07
N PHE A 37 3.30 17.82 1.14
CA PHE A 37 3.80 18.96 1.91
C PHE A 37 5.28 18.83 2.29
N GLU A 38 5.74 17.61 2.58
CA GLU A 38 7.16 17.35 2.86
C GLU A 38 8.04 17.58 1.63
N LYS A 39 7.62 17.08 0.48
CA LYS A 39 8.34 17.29 -0.80
C LYS A 39 8.37 18.74 -1.24
N ASN A 40 7.32 19.51 -0.91
CA ASN A 40 7.18 20.93 -1.28
C ASN A 40 7.23 21.82 -0.01
N ARG A 41 8.17 21.53 0.88
CA ARG A 41 8.23 22.14 2.22
C ARG A 41 8.38 23.66 2.17
N ILE A 42 9.17 24.19 1.26
CA ILE A 42 9.40 25.62 1.09
C ILE A 42 8.09 26.31 0.71
N ASP A 43 7.45 25.86 -0.36
CA ASP A 43 6.18 26.43 -0.85
C ASP A 43 5.06 26.31 0.18
N TYR A 44 5.07 25.22 0.99
CA TYR A 44 4.14 25.01 2.09
C TYR A 44 4.26 26.11 3.14
N TYR A 45 5.48 26.41 3.61
CA TYR A 45 5.68 27.45 4.62
C TYR A 45 5.50 28.86 4.06
N ASP A 46 5.93 29.11 2.84
CA ASP A 46 5.75 30.40 2.16
C ASP A 46 4.26 30.72 1.96
N SER A 47 3.46 29.73 1.55
CA SER A 47 2.01 29.90 1.42
C SER A 47 1.34 30.19 2.75
N LEU A 48 1.76 29.56 3.86
CA LEU A 48 1.27 29.86 5.20
C LEU A 48 1.69 31.27 5.68
N SER A 49 2.94 31.69 5.40
CA SER A 49 3.43 33.04 5.74
C SER A 49 2.66 34.12 5.00
N ARG A 50 2.36 33.91 3.70
CA ARG A 50 1.52 34.84 2.92
C ARG A 50 0.12 35.01 3.50
N VAL A 51 -0.50 33.94 4.02
CA VAL A 51 -1.79 34.05 4.71
C VAL A 51 -1.67 34.95 5.96
N ARG A 52 -0.60 34.80 6.74
CA ARG A 52 -0.39 35.58 7.97
C ARG A 52 -0.06 37.06 7.71
N GLU A 53 0.82 37.30 6.75
CA GLU A 53 1.41 38.64 6.51
C GLU A 53 0.58 39.48 5.55
N LYS A 54 -0.06 38.83 4.56
CA LYS A 54 -0.73 39.49 3.44
C LYS A 54 -2.23 39.16 3.33
N ASN A 55 -2.74 38.34 4.24
CA ASN A 55 -4.11 37.80 4.16
C ASN A 55 -4.42 37.08 2.82
N ASP A 56 -3.35 36.53 2.16
CA ASP A 56 -3.44 35.85 0.86
C ASP A 56 -3.86 34.37 1.04
N ILE A 57 -5.11 34.18 1.40
CA ILE A 57 -5.69 32.84 1.58
C ILE A 57 -5.84 32.09 0.25
N LEU A 58 -5.96 32.81 -0.87
CA LEU A 58 -6.14 32.21 -2.19
C LEU A 58 -4.93 31.39 -2.62
N THR A 59 -3.72 31.92 -2.44
CA THR A 59 -2.47 31.20 -2.71
C THR A 59 -2.37 29.90 -1.90
N TRP A 60 -2.76 29.94 -0.63
CA TRP A 60 -2.82 28.73 0.21
C TRP A 60 -3.83 27.70 -0.32
N ILE A 61 -5.05 28.13 -0.67
CA ILE A 61 -6.08 27.23 -1.20
C ILE A 61 -5.60 26.57 -2.51
N LEU A 62 -5.02 27.33 -3.43
CA LEU A 62 -4.50 26.80 -4.69
C LEU A 62 -3.37 25.79 -4.47
N PHE A 63 -2.45 26.09 -3.58
CA PHE A 63 -1.38 25.16 -3.18
C PHE A 63 -1.95 23.86 -2.60
N PHE A 64 -2.92 23.97 -1.67
CA PHE A 64 -3.57 22.83 -1.05
C PHE A 64 -4.32 21.97 -2.08
N LEU A 65 -5.13 22.56 -2.95
CA LEU A 65 -5.88 21.85 -3.99
C LEU A 65 -4.95 21.16 -4.98
N ASN A 66 -3.85 21.79 -5.37
CA ASN A 66 -2.81 21.14 -6.18
C ASN A 66 -2.23 19.92 -5.45
N GLY A 67 -1.96 20.03 -4.15
CA GLY A 67 -1.52 18.91 -3.33
C GLY A 67 -2.52 17.76 -3.30
N VAL A 68 -3.82 18.06 -3.24
CA VAL A 68 -4.89 17.05 -3.32
C VAL A 68 -4.87 16.34 -4.66
N ILE A 69 -4.79 17.10 -5.78
CA ILE A 69 -4.76 16.53 -7.14
C ILE A 69 -3.57 15.61 -7.33
N VAL A 70 -2.36 16.09 -7.01
CA VAL A 70 -1.12 15.32 -7.16
C VAL A 70 -1.14 14.05 -6.31
N THR A 71 -1.58 14.16 -5.06
CA THR A 71 -1.67 13.00 -4.14
C THR A 71 -2.69 11.97 -4.62
N ALA A 72 -3.85 12.41 -5.08
CA ALA A 72 -4.88 11.52 -5.61
C ALA A 72 -4.43 10.80 -6.89
N GLN A 73 -3.75 11.52 -7.79
CA GLN A 73 -3.20 10.93 -9.02
C GLN A 73 -2.12 9.90 -8.72
N ASP A 74 -1.21 10.17 -7.78
CA ASP A 74 -0.17 9.24 -7.35
C ASP A 74 -0.78 7.97 -6.71
N ALA A 75 -1.79 8.13 -5.86
CA ALA A 75 -2.52 7.01 -5.27
C ALA A 75 -3.21 6.16 -6.35
N LYS A 76 -3.92 6.80 -7.30
CA LYS A 76 -4.56 6.11 -8.43
C LYS A 76 -3.56 5.29 -9.25
N ASN A 77 -2.40 5.88 -9.58
CA ASN A 77 -1.35 5.19 -10.35
C ASN A 77 -0.80 3.98 -9.59
N LYS A 78 -0.57 4.10 -8.29
CA LYS A 78 -0.12 3.00 -7.43
C LYS A 78 -1.15 1.87 -7.38
N PHE A 79 -2.43 2.18 -7.27
CA PHE A 79 -3.50 1.17 -7.31
C PHE A 79 -3.54 0.43 -8.65
N HIS A 80 -3.43 1.15 -9.78
CA HIS A 80 -3.36 0.51 -11.09
C HIS A 80 -2.18 -0.46 -11.21
N GLN A 81 -0.99 -0.06 -10.71
CA GLN A 81 0.19 -0.92 -10.71
C GLN A 81 -0.02 -2.20 -9.87
N VAL A 82 -0.66 -2.08 -8.70
CA VAL A 82 -0.99 -3.25 -7.87
C VAL A 82 -1.97 -4.19 -8.59
N VAL A 83 -3.02 -3.64 -9.20
CA VAL A 83 -4.00 -4.44 -9.97
C VAL A 83 -3.34 -5.16 -11.15
N GLN A 84 -2.44 -4.49 -11.87
CA GLN A 84 -1.70 -5.11 -12.96
C GLN A 84 -0.80 -6.24 -12.47
N LEU A 85 -0.10 -6.04 -11.34
CA LEU A 85 0.75 -7.05 -10.73
C LEU A 85 -0.04 -8.29 -10.28
N VAL A 86 -1.23 -8.08 -9.70
CA VAL A 86 -2.13 -9.19 -9.33
C VAL A 86 -2.51 -10.01 -10.56
N LYS A 87 -2.94 -9.35 -11.65
CA LYS A 87 -3.29 -10.03 -12.91
C LYS A 87 -2.09 -10.77 -13.51
N GLU A 88 -0.90 -10.21 -13.45
CA GLU A 88 0.33 -10.87 -13.91
C GLU A 88 0.57 -12.17 -13.12
N TYR A 89 0.47 -12.12 -11.79
CA TYR A 89 0.61 -13.32 -10.96
C TYR A 89 -0.46 -14.37 -11.24
N GLU A 90 -1.72 -13.96 -11.41
CA GLU A 90 -2.81 -14.87 -11.77
C GLU A 90 -2.55 -15.56 -13.13
N ASN A 91 -2.05 -14.84 -14.13
CA ASN A 91 -1.69 -15.40 -15.42
C ASN A 91 -0.56 -16.43 -15.31
N ILE A 92 0.52 -16.09 -14.59
CA ILE A 92 1.63 -17.01 -14.36
C ILE A 92 1.15 -18.29 -13.66
N LEU A 93 0.30 -18.16 -12.65
CA LEU A 93 -0.28 -19.32 -11.95
C LEU A 93 -1.12 -20.18 -12.86
N ASN A 94 -1.86 -19.59 -13.80
CA ASN A 94 -2.69 -20.36 -14.73
C ASN A 94 -1.85 -21.15 -15.74
N THR A 95 -0.80 -20.53 -16.27
CA THR A 95 -0.03 -21.09 -17.39
C THR A 95 1.09 -22.03 -16.93
N SER A 96 1.77 -21.70 -15.84
CA SER A 96 3.06 -22.32 -15.51
C SER A 96 3.01 -23.23 -14.28
N VAL A 97 1.93 -23.22 -13.52
CA VAL A 97 1.84 -23.95 -12.25
C VAL A 97 0.84 -25.11 -12.31
N LYS A 98 1.28 -26.30 -11.91
CA LYS A 98 0.42 -27.49 -11.82
C LYS A 98 -0.56 -27.39 -10.64
N GLY A 99 -1.77 -27.93 -10.81
CA GLY A 99 -2.82 -27.98 -9.79
C GLY A 99 -4.09 -27.22 -10.19
N SER A 100 -5.17 -27.42 -9.44
CA SER A 100 -6.42 -26.71 -9.69
C SER A 100 -6.30 -25.22 -9.41
N TRP A 101 -6.96 -24.41 -10.23
CA TRP A 101 -6.99 -22.94 -10.04
C TRP A 101 -7.46 -22.54 -8.64
N GLU A 102 -8.47 -23.23 -8.13
CA GLU A 102 -9.03 -22.97 -6.81
C GLU A 102 -7.96 -23.07 -5.71
N ASN A 103 -7.16 -24.13 -5.71
CA ASN A 103 -6.12 -24.34 -4.70
C ASN A 103 -4.97 -23.33 -4.85
N LYS A 104 -4.58 -23.03 -6.09
CA LYS A 104 -3.53 -22.03 -6.38
C LYS A 104 -3.95 -20.64 -5.94
N SER A 105 -5.17 -20.23 -6.22
CA SER A 105 -5.69 -18.90 -5.85
C SER A 105 -5.86 -18.76 -4.34
N LYS A 106 -6.27 -19.81 -3.61
CA LYS A 106 -6.31 -19.81 -2.15
C LYS A 106 -4.94 -19.53 -1.53
N ILE A 107 -3.89 -20.20 -2.04
CA ILE A 107 -2.51 -19.99 -1.57
C ILE A 107 -2.04 -18.57 -1.91
N LEU A 108 -2.27 -18.09 -3.13
CA LEU A 108 -1.89 -16.74 -3.53
C LEU A 108 -2.57 -15.66 -2.68
N ASN A 109 -3.88 -15.82 -2.43
CA ASN A 109 -4.63 -14.90 -1.58
C ASN A 109 -4.12 -14.86 -0.13
N ALA A 110 -3.66 -16.00 0.41
CA ALA A 110 -3.01 -16.02 1.71
C ALA A 110 -1.74 -15.15 1.73
N PHE A 111 -0.93 -15.20 0.66
CA PHE A 111 0.28 -14.38 0.52
C PHE A 111 0.01 -12.90 0.23
N TYR A 112 -1.12 -12.54 -0.37
CA TYR A 112 -1.50 -11.13 -0.53
C TYR A 112 -1.77 -10.45 0.82
N ASN A 113 -2.34 -11.19 1.75
CA ASN A 113 -2.58 -10.69 3.11
C ASN A 113 -1.31 -10.71 3.97
N GLU A 114 -0.53 -11.77 3.89
CA GLU A 114 0.72 -11.95 4.64
C GLU A 114 1.82 -12.45 3.70
N PRO A 115 2.72 -11.59 3.23
CA PRO A 115 3.74 -11.95 2.22
C PRO A 115 4.76 -13.00 2.66
N ILE A 116 4.89 -13.24 3.97
CA ILE A 116 5.78 -14.26 4.55
C ILE A 116 4.94 -15.18 5.40
N LEU A 117 4.80 -16.44 4.99
CA LEU A 117 4.00 -17.44 5.69
C LEU A 117 4.81 -18.71 5.97
N ARG A 118 4.52 -19.34 7.10
CA ARG A 118 4.93 -20.73 7.38
C ARG A 118 3.94 -21.70 6.76
N VAL A 119 4.39 -22.90 6.40
CA VAL A 119 3.51 -23.92 5.81
C VAL A 119 2.28 -24.21 6.67
N ASN A 120 2.44 -24.26 8.00
CA ASN A 120 1.30 -24.48 8.92
C ASN A 120 0.26 -23.34 8.85
N GLN A 121 0.71 -22.09 8.72
CA GLN A 121 -0.18 -20.93 8.57
C GLN A 121 -0.93 -20.97 7.23
N ILE A 122 -0.28 -21.48 6.17
CA ILE A 122 -0.95 -21.69 4.88
C ILE A 122 -2.01 -22.79 5.00
N ILE A 123 -1.74 -23.88 5.72
CA ILE A 123 -2.73 -24.94 6.00
C ILE A 123 -3.95 -24.35 6.71
N GLU A 124 -3.74 -23.61 7.78
CA GLU A 124 -4.81 -22.99 8.57
C GLU A 124 -5.67 -22.02 7.74
N LYS A 125 -5.03 -21.20 6.89
CA LYS A 125 -5.71 -20.18 6.08
C LYS A 125 -6.45 -20.77 4.86
N THR A 126 -5.98 -21.88 4.33
CA THR A 126 -6.48 -22.43 3.05
C THR A 126 -7.29 -23.71 3.21
N ASN A 127 -7.19 -24.38 4.37
CA ASN A 127 -7.72 -25.72 4.64
C ASN A 127 -7.27 -26.79 3.62
N LEU A 128 -6.08 -26.59 3.03
CA LEU A 128 -5.49 -27.55 2.09
C LEU A 128 -4.54 -28.50 2.81
N SER A 129 -4.39 -29.74 2.26
CA SER A 129 -3.44 -30.68 2.79
C SER A 129 -1.99 -30.20 2.62
N LYS A 130 -1.11 -30.58 3.56
CA LYS A 130 0.32 -30.25 3.49
C LYS A 130 0.96 -30.74 2.17
N ALA A 131 0.54 -31.90 1.64
CA ALA A 131 1.03 -32.45 0.40
C ALA A 131 0.64 -31.55 -0.79
N THR A 132 -0.63 -31.11 -0.86
CA THR A 132 -1.12 -30.19 -1.91
C THR A 132 -0.36 -28.87 -1.88
N ILE A 133 -0.21 -28.27 -0.70
CA ILE A 133 0.53 -27.01 -0.53
C ILE A 133 1.99 -27.19 -0.97
N SER A 134 2.66 -28.25 -0.52
CA SER A 134 4.06 -28.50 -0.85
C SER A 134 4.28 -28.68 -2.35
N ASN A 135 3.40 -29.38 -3.05
CA ASN A 135 3.47 -29.59 -4.49
C ASN A 135 3.28 -28.28 -5.27
N ILE A 136 2.29 -27.46 -4.87
CA ILE A 136 2.03 -26.17 -5.50
C ILE A 136 3.19 -25.20 -5.25
N LEU A 137 3.70 -25.09 -4.02
CA LEU A 137 4.83 -24.23 -3.68
C LEU A 137 6.11 -24.62 -4.41
N LYS A 138 6.39 -25.93 -4.55
CA LYS A 138 7.53 -26.40 -5.36
C LYS A 138 7.41 -25.91 -6.80
N SER A 139 6.22 -26.11 -7.42
CA SER A 139 5.98 -25.65 -8.78
C SER A 139 6.12 -24.13 -8.92
N PHE A 140 5.72 -23.32 -7.92
CA PHE A 140 5.92 -21.89 -7.90
C PHE A 140 7.41 -21.49 -7.87
N ILE A 141 8.21 -22.19 -7.06
CA ILE A 141 9.64 -21.89 -6.90
C ILE A 141 10.43 -22.35 -8.13
N GLU A 142 10.12 -23.53 -8.67
CA GLU A 142 10.87 -24.15 -9.77
C GLU A 142 10.60 -23.49 -11.14
N ASN A 143 9.35 -23.13 -11.41
CA ASN A 143 8.99 -22.70 -12.77
C ASN A 143 9.11 -21.17 -12.98
N GLU A 144 8.79 -20.32 -12.00
CA GLU A 144 8.65 -18.90 -12.28
C GLU A 144 9.41 -17.99 -11.30
N ASN A 145 10.10 -18.56 -10.33
CA ASN A 145 10.76 -17.75 -9.30
C ASN A 145 9.81 -16.74 -8.60
N LEU A 146 8.50 -17.05 -8.52
CA LEU A 146 7.50 -16.21 -7.87
C LEU A 146 7.65 -16.18 -6.37
N PHE A 147 8.10 -17.30 -5.82
CA PHE A 147 8.30 -17.49 -4.38
C PHE A 147 9.74 -17.81 -4.07
N GLU A 148 10.18 -17.41 -2.90
CA GLU A 148 11.51 -17.69 -2.37
C GLU A 148 11.39 -18.45 -1.06
N LYS A 149 12.12 -19.54 -0.93
CA LYS A 149 12.27 -20.26 0.34
C LYS A 149 13.30 -19.52 1.20
N LYS A 150 12.86 -18.83 2.25
CA LYS A 150 13.75 -18.08 3.15
C LYS A 150 14.55 -19.00 4.09
N ASN A 151 13.89 -20.07 4.55
CA ASN A 151 14.47 -21.13 5.37
C ASN A 151 13.54 -22.36 5.29
N ASP A 152 13.87 -23.45 6.01
CA ASP A 152 13.09 -24.69 5.92
C ASP A 152 11.61 -24.57 6.35
N TYR A 153 11.21 -23.49 6.99
CA TYR A 153 9.87 -23.27 7.53
C TYR A 153 9.11 -22.14 6.88
N ASN A 154 9.76 -21.19 6.17
CA ASN A 154 9.14 -19.99 5.65
C ASN A 154 9.24 -19.92 4.12
N VAL A 155 8.15 -19.54 3.49
CA VAL A 155 8.07 -19.23 2.06
C VAL A 155 7.66 -17.78 1.90
N GLU A 156 8.35 -17.06 1.02
CA GLU A 156 8.06 -15.64 0.70
C GLU A 156 7.78 -15.47 -0.78
N ILE A 157 6.84 -14.59 -1.14
CA ILE A 157 6.68 -14.16 -2.53
C ILE A 157 7.92 -13.39 -2.97
N LYS A 158 8.57 -13.82 -4.05
CA LYS A 158 9.67 -13.06 -4.66
C LYS A 158 9.18 -11.70 -5.12
N ARG A 159 9.88 -10.67 -4.68
CA ARG A 159 9.60 -9.30 -5.05
C ARG A 159 10.31 -8.97 -6.34
N LYS A 160 9.60 -8.67 -7.42
CA LYS A 160 10.21 -7.93 -8.52
C LYS A 160 10.80 -6.62 -7.95
N LYS A 161 12.07 -6.33 -8.24
CA LYS A 161 12.85 -5.21 -7.67
C LYS A 161 12.15 -3.83 -7.72
N GLN A 162 11.13 -3.65 -8.51
CA GLN A 162 10.44 -2.37 -8.74
C GLN A 162 9.10 -2.20 -7.99
N TYR A 163 8.40 -3.27 -7.63
CA TYR A 163 7.04 -3.16 -7.07
C TYR A 163 6.86 -4.12 -5.91
N ASN A 164 7.06 -3.59 -4.73
CA ASN A 164 6.80 -4.29 -3.49
C ASN A 164 5.33 -4.05 -3.13
N VAL A 165 4.44 -5.02 -3.39
CA VAL A 165 3.02 -4.93 -2.99
C VAL A 165 2.92 -4.59 -1.51
N LYS A 166 3.74 -5.22 -0.66
CA LYS A 166 3.87 -4.85 0.76
C LYS A 166 4.34 -3.41 0.92
N LYS A 167 5.32 -2.93 0.12
CA LYS A 167 5.81 -1.55 0.21
C LYS A 167 4.75 -0.54 -0.27
N CYS A 168 3.87 -0.92 -1.20
CA CYS A 168 2.69 -0.12 -1.54
C CYS A 168 1.66 -0.13 -0.40
N PHE A 169 1.37 -1.30 0.20
CA PHE A 169 0.50 -1.39 1.37
C PHE A 169 1.16 -0.84 2.63
N ASP A 170 2.44 -1.11 2.88
CA ASP A 170 3.19 -0.55 4.01
C ASP A 170 3.45 0.95 3.86
N ASN A 171 3.64 1.47 2.63
CA ASN A 171 3.72 2.92 2.41
C ASN A 171 2.34 3.57 2.54
N LEU A 172 1.26 2.87 2.17
CA LEU A 172 -0.10 3.27 2.48
C LEU A 172 -0.36 3.21 4.00
N ALA A 173 0.13 2.18 4.69
CA ALA A 173 0.00 2.02 6.13
C ALA A 173 0.99 2.87 6.93
N LYS A 174 2.27 2.98 6.53
CA LYS A 174 3.28 3.83 7.20
C LYS A 174 3.02 5.31 7.08
N GLY A 175 2.32 5.75 6.04
CA GLY A 175 1.77 7.10 6.00
C GLY A 175 0.80 7.35 7.15
N ILE A 176 0.16 6.31 7.72
CA ILE A 176 -0.76 6.43 8.88
C ILE A 176 -0.01 6.41 10.21
N TYR A 177 1.10 5.66 10.33
CA TYR A 177 1.78 5.41 11.61
C TYR A 177 3.06 6.21 11.84
N ASN A 178 3.63 6.88 10.81
CA ASN A 178 4.86 7.67 10.91
C ASN A 178 4.66 9.17 10.65
N SER A 179 3.43 9.64 10.76
CA SER A 179 3.09 11.07 10.72
C SER A 179 2.75 11.59 12.12
#